data_d5f51508e53370d6a43ec3dc39e43d54
#
_entry.id   d5f51508e53370d6a43ec3dc39e43d54
#
_cell.length_a   1.000
_cell.length_b   1.000
_cell.length_c   1.000
_cell.angle_alpha   90.00
_cell.angle_beta   90.00
_cell.angle_gamma   90.00
#
_symmetry.space_group_name_H-M   'P 1'
#
loop_
_entity.id
_entity.type
_entity.pdbx_description
1 polymer ?
#
loop_
_entity_poly.entity_id
_entity_poly.type
_entity_poly.pdbx_seq_one_letter_code
_entity_poly.pdbx_strand_id
1 'polypeptide(L)'
;MGSIFEKFRQFRANADEPDYDCRENCFMRLYRDVNKAEYEEWIKALTADGFEILQQTDNNANLYTCLSGEVVINAFFTPCDGILRVAATEKKLVPCFTEQTCDGDGETAFYGFESDQALIDCGMCLMVQCPDYSFFVVDSGHYMQFNDNDRIYKFMRDRTPEGQKVVVNGWLLTHAHSDHISKFMDFLRYNRNDVIIEGIYSNLIPDTNCNSQYWSTEEVLLSRKLFKMLDETDIPTYKIHTGQRFYIRNLCFDVMGTHEDIYPQVMKDYNDSSCMVMLTAEGSRIFIPGDASNLASVELTKRYGKTLKCDIVQISHHGHNGLYKEAYELLGADAAVFPITRIKFDEEYPRIEANRRAIEIASSYYITSDGTVKFPLPYSADKVEKLPDETFEDFGKIERLWGYTYTDERKKELFDLFIANGGDIHNTNLPVRYEGIFEM
;
A
#
# COMPACT_ATOMS: atom_id res chain seq x y z
N MET A 1 21.44 -18.13 17.32
CA MET A 1 22.08 -17.33 16.25
C MET A 1 22.44 -15.99 16.86
N GLY A 2 23.63 -15.43 16.56
CA GLY A 2 23.99 -14.08 16.99
C GLY A 2 23.07 -13.03 16.34
N SER A 3 22.94 -11.86 16.97
CA SER A 3 22.16 -10.75 16.41
C SER A 3 22.76 -10.30 15.06
N ILE A 4 21.94 -9.96 14.07
CA ILE A 4 22.42 -9.39 12.80
C ILE A 4 23.31 -8.17 13.03
N PHE A 5 23.07 -7.44 14.08
CA PHE A 5 23.85 -6.26 14.47
C PHE A 5 25.28 -6.59 14.93
N GLU A 6 25.65 -7.85 15.14
CA GLU A 6 27.02 -8.26 15.39
C GLU A 6 27.86 -8.38 14.10
N LYS A 7 27.19 -8.34 12.92
CA LYS A 7 27.83 -8.53 11.62
C LYS A 7 28.41 -7.26 11.00
N PHE A 8 28.17 -6.11 11.61
CA PHE A 8 28.67 -4.83 11.11
C PHE A 8 28.91 -3.84 12.23
N ARG A 9 29.62 -2.76 11.93
CA ARG A 9 29.93 -1.67 12.87
C ARG A 9 28.64 -0.97 13.30
N GLN A 10 28.37 -0.97 14.58
CA GLN A 10 27.24 -0.28 15.17
C GLN A 10 27.43 1.24 15.15
N PHE A 11 26.32 2.01 15.02
CA PHE A 11 26.36 3.47 15.11
C PHE A 11 26.81 3.94 16.51
N ARG A 12 26.20 3.39 17.56
CA ARG A 12 26.58 3.55 18.96
C ARG A 12 26.51 2.20 19.67
N ALA A 13 27.18 2.08 20.81
CA ALA A 13 27.22 0.82 21.57
C ALA A 13 25.82 0.31 22.01
N ASN A 14 24.92 1.24 22.34
CA ASN A 14 23.56 0.92 22.75
C ASN A 14 22.57 1.67 21.86
N ALA A 15 21.49 1.03 21.50
CA ALA A 15 20.30 1.67 20.95
C ALA A 15 19.48 2.30 22.08
N ASP A 16 18.65 3.30 21.75
CA ASP A 16 17.80 4.00 22.73
C ASP A 16 16.49 3.27 23.02
N GLU A 17 16.16 2.28 22.19
CA GLU A 17 14.98 1.43 22.35
C GLU A 17 15.38 -0.04 22.12
N PRO A 18 14.57 -1.03 22.56
CA PRO A 18 14.78 -2.43 22.24
C PRO A 18 14.85 -2.66 20.71
N ASP A 19 15.59 -3.70 20.29
CA ASP A 19 15.63 -4.07 18.89
C ASP A 19 14.21 -4.41 18.40
N TYR A 20 13.77 -3.74 17.33
CA TYR A 20 12.45 -3.91 16.75
C TYR A 20 12.48 -5.01 15.69
N ASP A 21 11.63 -6.03 15.85
CA ASP A 21 11.47 -7.09 14.86
C ASP A 21 10.58 -6.57 13.72
N CYS A 22 11.15 -6.39 12.54
CA CYS A 22 10.46 -5.98 11.33
C CYS A 22 10.03 -7.20 10.47
N ARG A 23 10.09 -8.42 10.98
CA ARG A 23 9.84 -9.67 10.24
C ARG A 23 10.92 -9.98 9.17
N GLU A 24 10.89 -11.20 8.65
CA GLU A 24 11.76 -11.67 7.55
C GLU A 24 13.27 -11.57 7.87
N ASN A 25 13.65 -11.85 9.14
CA ASN A 25 15.01 -11.65 9.64
C ASN A 25 15.53 -10.21 9.48
N CYS A 26 14.62 -9.24 9.41
CA CYS A 26 14.91 -7.83 9.45
C CYS A 26 14.66 -7.30 10.86
N PHE A 27 15.66 -6.62 11.41
CA PHE A 27 15.57 -5.99 12.73
C PHE A 27 15.98 -4.54 12.63
N MET A 28 15.38 -3.67 13.44
CA MET A 28 15.69 -2.24 13.44
C MET A 28 16.16 -1.77 14.81
N ARG A 29 17.18 -0.93 14.82
CA ARG A 29 17.65 -0.14 15.97
C ARG A 29 17.32 1.33 15.78
N LEU A 30 16.93 1.95 16.88
CA LEU A 30 16.60 3.37 16.91
C LEU A 30 17.59 4.13 17.80
N TYR A 31 18.08 5.28 17.30
CA TYR A 31 18.98 6.18 17.99
C TYR A 31 18.43 7.60 17.95
N ARG A 32 18.43 8.27 19.12
CA ARG A 32 17.96 9.63 19.30
C ARG A 32 19.13 10.61 19.38
N ASP A 33 18.80 11.89 19.32
CA ASP A 33 19.79 12.97 19.43
C ASP A 33 20.98 12.76 18.46
N VAL A 34 20.67 12.34 17.26
CA VAL A 34 21.63 12.14 16.16
C VAL A 34 21.70 13.42 15.34
N ASN A 35 22.89 13.83 14.96
CA ASN A 35 23.08 14.87 13.95
C ASN A 35 23.58 14.29 12.62
N LYS A 36 23.37 15.05 11.54
CA LYS A 36 23.72 14.61 10.19
C LYS A 36 25.21 14.26 10.02
N ALA A 37 26.10 14.98 10.69
CA ALA A 37 27.54 14.75 10.55
C ALA A 37 27.97 13.41 11.17
N GLU A 38 27.45 13.07 12.37
CA GLU A 38 27.71 11.77 13.02
C GLU A 38 27.17 10.62 12.14
N TYR A 39 25.99 10.79 11.59
CA TYR A 39 25.38 9.80 10.70
C TYR A 39 26.24 9.58 9.44
N GLU A 40 26.64 10.64 8.76
CA GLU A 40 27.49 10.54 7.54
C GLU A 40 28.87 9.97 7.87
N GLU A 41 29.46 10.28 9.03
CA GLU A 41 30.73 9.69 9.45
C GLU A 41 30.61 8.18 9.67
N TRP A 42 29.52 7.74 10.29
CA TRP A 42 29.26 6.30 10.46
C TRP A 42 29.06 5.59 9.11
N ILE A 43 28.34 6.18 8.15
CA ILE A 43 28.20 5.61 6.79
C ILE A 43 29.59 5.49 6.11
N LYS A 44 30.47 6.50 6.23
CA LYS A 44 31.84 6.40 5.73
C LYS A 44 32.61 5.25 6.39
N ALA A 45 32.42 5.04 7.68
CA ALA A 45 33.06 3.95 8.39
C ALA A 45 32.53 2.57 7.91
N LEU A 46 31.23 2.42 7.64
CA LEU A 46 30.67 1.21 7.02
C LEU A 46 31.28 0.96 5.65
N THR A 47 31.45 1.99 4.82
CA THR A 47 32.08 1.86 3.50
C THR A 47 33.56 1.42 3.64
N ALA A 48 34.28 1.95 4.62
CA ALA A 48 35.65 1.52 4.93
C ALA A 48 35.73 0.05 5.41
N ASP A 49 34.66 -0.45 6.03
CA ASP A 49 34.52 -1.85 6.45
C ASP A 49 34.02 -2.77 5.29
N GLY A 50 33.88 -2.25 4.08
CA GLY A 50 33.57 -3.02 2.87
C GLY A 50 32.09 -3.07 2.49
N PHE A 51 31.27 -2.16 3.02
CA PHE A 51 29.90 -2.00 2.55
C PHE A 51 29.86 -1.13 1.28
N GLU A 52 29.16 -1.61 0.26
CA GLU A 52 28.82 -0.85 -0.93
C GLU A 52 27.55 -0.03 -0.69
N ILE A 53 27.55 1.24 -1.08
CA ILE A 53 26.34 2.07 -1.08
C ILE A 53 25.56 1.78 -2.36
N LEU A 54 24.39 1.12 -2.21
CA LEU A 54 23.48 0.85 -3.33
C LEU A 54 22.60 2.05 -3.64
N GLN A 55 22.20 2.82 -2.61
CA GLN A 55 21.38 4.00 -2.75
C GLN A 55 21.71 5.04 -1.68
N GLN A 56 21.63 6.30 -2.10
CA GLN A 56 21.55 7.46 -1.21
C GLN A 56 20.39 8.34 -1.65
N THR A 57 19.53 8.72 -0.72
CA THR A 57 18.45 9.71 -0.94
C THR A 57 18.56 10.84 0.07
N ASP A 58 18.09 12.02 -0.29
CA ASP A 58 18.09 13.22 0.56
C ASP A 58 16.75 13.97 0.41
N ASN A 59 15.66 13.28 0.69
CA ASN A 59 14.28 13.81 0.62
C ASN A 59 13.63 13.93 2.01
N ASN A 60 14.34 14.57 2.96
CA ASN A 60 13.93 14.75 4.36
C ASN A 60 13.93 13.48 5.24
N ALA A 61 14.09 12.30 4.64
CA ALA A 61 14.49 11.07 5.30
C ALA A 61 15.79 10.65 4.65
N ASN A 62 16.93 11.22 5.11
CA ASN A 62 18.22 10.93 4.51
C ASN A 62 18.53 9.44 4.69
N LEU A 63 18.44 8.67 3.61
CA LEU A 63 18.61 7.23 3.65
C LEU A 63 19.89 6.83 2.91
N TYR A 64 20.56 5.83 3.47
CA TYR A 64 21.53 4.99 2.77
C TYR A 64 21.08 3.54 2.81
N THR A 65 21.06 2.89 1.66
CA THR A 65 21.00 1.43 1.55
C THR A 65 22.41 0.92 1.26
N CYS A 66 22.96 0.11 2.16
CA CYS A 66 24.29 -0.44 2.07
C CYS A 66 24.29 -1.97 2.02
N LEU A 67 25.19 -2.57 1.26
CA LEU A 67 25.28 -4.02 1.10
C LEU A 67 26.71 -4.51 1.34
N SER A 68 26.87 -5.57 2.14
CA SER A 68 28.12 -6.36 2.22
C SER A 68 27.79 -7.83 2.36
N GLY A 69 28.25 -8.66 1.43
CA GLY A 69 27.88 -10.07 1.40
C GLY A 69 26.38 -10.27 1.28
N GLU A 70 25.75 -10.80 2.34
CA GLU A 70 24.29 -10.99 2.43
C GLU A 70 23.60 -9.94 3.30
N VAL A 71 24.36 -9.10 3.99
CA VAL A 71 23.83 -8.10 4.93
C VAL A 71 23.46 -6.85 4.17
N VAL A 72 22.17 -6.49 4.24
CA VAL A 72 21.63 -5.23 3.76
C VAL A 72 21.31 -4.34 4.96
N ILE A 73 21.77 -3.10 4.92
CA ILE A 73 21.49 -2.07 5.92
C ILE A 73 20.72 -0.96 5.24
N ASN A 74 19.53 -0.65 5.77
CA ASN A 74 18.74 0.53 5.42
C ASN A 74 18.79 1.48 6.61
N ALA A 75 19.58 2.52 6.49
CA ALA A 75 19.74 3.50 7.55
C ALA A 75 19.08 4.81 7.13
N PHE A 76 18.05 5.26 7.84
CA PHE A 76 17.40 6.53 7.54
C PHE A 76 17.39 7.45 8.76
N PHE A 77 17.88 8.64 8.49
CA PHE A 77 18.00 9.72 9.45
C PHE A 77 16.94 10.79 9.16
N THR A 78 16.16 11.15 10.18
CA THR A 78 15.14 12.20 10.09
C THR A 78 15.63 13.47 10.78
N PRO A 79 16.05 14.51 10.01
CA PRO A 79 16.63 15.72 10.58
C PRO A 79 15.67 16.52 11.47
N CYS A 80 14.36 16.40 11.24
CA CYS A 80 13.35 17.17 11.97
C CYS A 80 13.22 16.77 13.45
N ASP A 81 13.68 15.56 13.81
CA ASP A 81 13.61 15.04 15.19
C ASP A 81 14.94 14.46 15.69
N GLY A 82 15.97 14.41 14.83
CA GLY A 82 17.27 13.87 15.20
C GLY A 82 17.25 12.36 15.46
N ILE A 83 16.37 11.62 14.76
CA ILE A 83 16.24 10.17 14.93
C ILE A 83 16.92 9.46 13.76
N LEU A 84 17.78 8.50 14.08
CA LEU A 84 18.34 7.53 13.13
C LEU A 84 17.74 6.16 13.40
N ARG A 85 17.21 5.55 12.34
CA ARG A 85 16.73 4.16 12.33
C ARG A 85 17.61 3.34 11.41
N VAL A 86 18.08 2.20 11.93
CA VAL A 86 18.98 1.28 11.21
C VAL A 86 18.30 -0.06 11.11
N ALA A 87 17.63 -0.32 9.99
CA ALA A 87 17.04 -1.61 9.67
C ALA A 87 18.09 -2.49 8.96
N ALA A 88 18.31 -3.69 9.46
CA ALA A 88 19.30 -4.62 8.92
C ALA A 88 18.68 -6.01 8.69
N THR A 89 19.01 -6.63 7.55
CA THR A 89 18.54 -7.96 7.16
C THR A 89 19.65 -8.75 6.46
N GLU A 90 19.56 -10.07 6.49
CA GLU A 90 20.40 -10.97 5.70
C GLU A 90 19.82 -11.26 4.31
N LYS A 91 18.71 -10.64 3.94
CA LYS A 91 18.03 -10.83 2.66
C LYS A 91 18.68 -9.94 1.59
N LYS A 92 19.19 -10.56 0.52
CA LYS A 92 19.83 -9.85 -0.59
C LYS A 92 18.87 -9.17 -1.56
N LEU A 93 17.58 -9.47 -1.49
CA LEU A 93 16.60 -8.95 -2.44
C LEU A 93 16.26 -7.51 -2.09
N VAL A 94 16.72 -6.60 -2.92
CA VAL A 94 16.45 -5.16 -2.83
C VAL A 94 15.76 -4.67 -4.11
N PRO A 95 14.90 -3.64 -4.02
CA PRO A 95 14.30 -3.02 -5.22
C PRO A 95 15.36 -2.47 -6.18
N CYS A 96 14.97 -2.18 -7.41
CA CYS A 96 15.82 -1.47 -8.36
C CYS A 96 15.92 0.01 -7.97
N PHE A 97 17.15 0.50 -7.73
CA PHE A 97 17.41 1.87 -7.31
C PHE A 97 17.86 2.80 -8.44
N THR A 98 17.94 2.29 -9.66
CA THR A 98 18.34 3.08 -10.84
C THR A 98 17.13 3.36 -11.72
N GLU A 99 17.04 4.59 -12.22
CA GLU A 99 16.01 4.98 -13.16
C GLU A 99 15.95 4.03 -14.36
N GLN A 100 14.74 3.67 -14.75
CA GLN A 100 14.47 2.76 -15.86
C GLN A 100 13.67 3.48 -16.95
N THR A 101 13.84 3.03 -18.17
CA THR A 101 12.98 3.38 -19.29
C THR A 101 12.00 2.25 -19.54
N CYS A 102 10.86 2.57 -20.13
CA CYS A 102 9.86 1.60 -20.54
C CYS A 102 9.59 1.79 -22.04
N ASP A 103 10.04 0.82 -22.83
CA ASP A 103 9.80 0.82 -24.27
C ASP A 103 8.43 0.20 -24.56
N GLY A 104 7.58 0.93 -25.26
CA GLY A 104 6.24 0.49 -25.64
C GLY A 104 5.48 1.61 -26.35
N ASP A 105 4.36 1.27 -26.96
CA ASP A 105 3.46 2.21 -27.64
C ASP A 105 2.13 2.38 -26.90
N GLY A 106 2.01 1.77 -25.73
CA GLY A 106 0.89 2.00 -24.81
C GLY A 106 0.99 3.34 -24.11
N GLU A 107 -0.09 3.73 -23.46
CA GLU A 107 -0.14 4.93 -22.63
C GLU A 107 0.31 4.63 -21.20
N THR A 108 0.86 5.63 -20.52
CA THR A 108 0.96 5.61 -19.06
C THR A 108 -0.33 6.19 -18.47
N ALA A 109 -1.03 5.41 -17.64
CA ALA A 109 -2.27 5.87 -17.03
C ALA A 109 -2.43 5.32 -15.61
N PHE A 110 -2.92 6.15 -14.69
CA PHE A 110 -3.30 5.76 -13.33
C PHE A 110 -4.81 5.49 -13.28
N TYR A 111 -5.22 4.47 -12.56
CA TYR A 111 -6.61 4.06 -12.43
C TYR A 111 -7.02 3.94 -10.97
N GLY A 112 -8.15 4.54 -10.60
CA GLY A 112 -8.93 4.16 -9.42
C GLY A 112 -9.95 3.11 -9.85
N PHE A 113 -9.70 1.85 -9.54
CA PHE A 113 -10.53 0.73 -9.99
C PHE A 113 -11.85 0.66 -9.22
N GLU A 114 -12.97 0.46 -9.93
CA GLU A 114 -14.26 0.21 -9.31
C GLU A 114 -14.34 -1.20 -8.75
N SER A 115 -14.18 -1.34 -7.43
CA SER A 115 -14.40 -2.60 -6.73
C SER A 115 -15.88 -2.87 -6.51
N ASP A 116 -16.29 -4.15 -6.46
CA ASP A 116 -17.66 -4.50 -6.08
C ASP A 116 -17.90 -4.20 -4.61
N GLN A 117 -18.76 -3.27 -4.33
CA GLN A 117 -19.05 -2.77 -2.99
C GLN A 117 -20.50 -3.04 -2.57
N ALA A 118 -21.12 -4.11 -3.10
CA ALA A 118 -22.49 -4.46 -2.77
C ALA A 118 -22.64 -4.87 -1.31
N LEU A 119 -21.63 -5.52 -0.73
CA LEU A 119 -21.65 -6.09 0.62
C LEU A 119 -20.69 -5.42 1.60
N ILE A 120 -19.80 -4.58 1.13
CA ILE A 120 -18.81 -3.85 1.93
C ILE A 120 -18.71 -2.41 1.43
N ASP A 121 -18.50 -1.46 2.32
CA ASP A 121 -18.47 -0.03 2.00
C ASP A 121 -17.10 0.50 1.56
N CYS A 122 -16.07 -0.31 1.63
CA CYS A 122 -14.72 0.04 1.25
C CYS A 122 -14.01 -1.15 0.60
N GLY A 123 -12.90 -0.85 -0.01
CA GLY A 123 -12.01 -1.79 -0.68
C GLY A 123 -11.22 -1.04 -1.73
N MET A 124 -9.90 -1.16 -1.70
CA MET A 124 -9.03 -0.38 -2.55
C MET A 124 -8.29 -1.25 -3.53
N CYS A 125 -8.39 -0.90 -4.81
CA CYS A 125 -7.49 -1.36 -5.85
C CYS A 125 -7.13 -0.19 -6.75
N LEU A 126 -5.85 0.14 -6.82
CA LEU A 126 -5.33 1.17 -7.72
C LEU A 126 -4.36 0.51 -8.70
N MET A 127 -4.30 1.02 -9.93
CA MET A 127 -3.41 0.46 -10.94
C MET A 127 -2.69 1.55 -11.71
N VAL A 128 -1.51 1.25 -12.20
CA VAL A 128 -0.80 2.07 -13.18
C VAL A 128 -0.44 1.19 -14.37
N GLN A 129 -0.94 1.53 -15.53
CA GLN A 129 -0.52 0.92 -16.78
C GLN A 129 0.74 1.62 -17.28
N CYS A 130 1.71 0.83 -17.75
CA CYS A 130 2.95 1.31 -18.36
C CYS A 130 2.89 1.20 -19.90
N PRO A 131 3.78 1.89 -20.64
CA PRO A 131 3.82 1.85 -22.10
C PRO A 131 4.00 0.45 -22.70
N ASP A 132 4.61 -0.49 -21.98
CA ASP A 132 4.78 -1.90 -22.38
C ASP A 132 3.53 -2.76 -22.08
N TYR A 133 2.41 -2.13 -21.73
CA TYR A 133 1.14 -2.76 -21.31
C TYR A 133 1.22 -3.57 -20.01
N SER A 134 2.32 -3.47 -19.27
CA SER A 134 2.38 -4.02 -17.92
C SER A 134 1.69 -3.13 -16.90
N PHE A 135 1.34 -3.69 -15.75
CA PHE A 135 0.60 -3.00 -14.69
C PHE A 135 1.37 -3.02 -13.37
N PHE A 136 1.40 -1.88 -12.69
CA PHE A 136 1.70 -1.82 -11.27
C PHE A 136 0.38 -1.74 -10.51
N VAL A 137 0.19 -2.63 -9.53
CA VAL A 137 -1.06 -2.72 -8.76
C VAL A 137 -0.78 -2.32 -7.30
N VAL A 138 -1.70 -1.58 -6.70
CA VAL A 138 -1.67 -1.23 -5.28
C VAL A 138 -2.92 -1.76 -4.62
N ASP A 139 -2.74 -2.64 -3.63
CA ASP A 139 -3.78 -3.36 -2.92
C ASP A 139 -4.75 -4.11 -3.87
N SER A 140 -5.93 -4.52 -3.40
CA SER A 140 -6.77 -5.40 -4.24
C SER A 140 -8.25 -5.43 -3.88
N GLY A 141 -8.62 -5.08 -2.66
CA GLY A 141 -10.00 -5.15 -2.18
C GLY A 141 -10.28 -6.26 -1.17
N HIS A 142 -11.54 -6.33 -0.77
CA HIS A 142 -12.07 -7.14 0.33
C HIS A 142 -12.56 -8.51 -0.13
N TYR A 143 -12.47 -9.54 0.72
CA TYR A 143 -12.93 -10.91 0.38
C TYR A 143 -14.42 -10.98 0.05
N MET A 144 -15.26 -10.06 0.52
CA MET A 144 -16.69 -9.99 0.16
C MET A 144 -16.94 -9.32 -1.21
N GLN A 145 -15.94 -8.92 -1.93
CA GLN A 145 -15.97 -8.47 -3.31
C GLN A 145 -15.71 -9.69 -4.23
N PHE A 146 -16.68 -10.57 -4.35
CA PHE A 146 -16.52 -11.97 -4.74
C PHE A 146 -15.77 -12.19 -6.05
N ASN A 147 -16.06 -11.42 -7.08
CA ASN A 147 -15.48 -11.60 -8.42
C ASN A 147 -14.31 -10.63 -8.70
N ASP A 148 -13.88 -9.84 -7.72
CA ASP A 148 -12.94 -8.75 -8.02
C ASP A 148 -11.54 -9.24 -8.41
N ASN A 149 -11.08 -10.40 -7.94
CA ASN A 149 -9.85 -10.97 -8.46
C ASN A 149 -9.93 -11.24 -9.99
N ASP A 150 -11.04 -11.76 -10.48
CA ASP A 150 -11.26 -12.04 -11.91
C ASP A 150 -11.52 -10.75 -12.69
N ARG A 151 -12.22 -9.77 -12.09
CA ARG A 151 -12.44 -8.45 -12.68
C ARG A 151 -11.12 -7.67 -12.81
N ILE A 152 -10.24 -7.72 -11.81
CA ILE A 152 -8.89 -7.16 -11.87
C ILE A 152 -8.09 -7.81 -13.00
N TYR A 153 -8.12 -9.14 -13.10
CA TYR A 153 -7.48 -9.86 -14.20
C TYR A 153 -8.05 -9.44 -15.55
N LYS A 154 -9.37 -9.48 -15.71
CA LYS A 154 -10.05 -9.09 -16.95
C LYS A 154 -9.71 -7.66 -17.36
N PHE A 155 -9.74 -6.71 -16.43
CA PHE A 155 -9.39 -5.32 -16.68
C PHE A 155 -7.99 -5.17 -17.30
N MET A 156 -7.00 -5.88 -16.74
CA MET A 156 -5.65 -5.90 -17.28
C MET A 156 -5.57 -6.64 -18.62
N ARG A 157 -6.28 -7.76 -18.73
CA ARG A 157 -6.30 -8.58 -19.95
C ARG A 157 -6.83 -7.81 -21.16
N ASP A 158 -7.94 -7.07 -20.99
CA ASP A 158 -8.57 -6.29 -22.05
C ASP A 158 -7.67 -5.15 -22.57
N ARG A 159 -6.70 -4.73 -21.76
CA ARG A 159 -5.73 -3.66 -22.07
C ARG A 159 -4.35 -4.19 -22.46
N THR A 160 -4.17 -5.49 -22.46
CA THR A 160 -2.94 -6.14 -22.93
C THR A 160 -3.13 -6.64 -24.37
N PRO A 161 -2.20 -6.40 -25.30
CA PRO A 161 -2.33 -6.82 -26.68
C PRO A 161 -2.63 -8.32 -26.82
N GLU A 162 -3.38 -8.68 -27.87
CA GLU A 162 -3.70 -10.07 -28.16
C GLU A 162 -2.43 -10.93 -28.33
N GLY A 163 -2.46 -12.13 -27.75
CA GLY A 163 -1.32 -13.05 -27.77
C GLY A 163 -0.22 -12.77 -26.74
N GLN A 164 -0.25 -11.64 -26.05
CA GLN A 164 0.67 -11.37 -24.94
C GLN A 164 0.08 -11.83 -23.61
N LYS A 165 0.93 -12.26 -22.68
CA LYS A 165 0.51 -12.49 -21.29
C LYS A 165 0.31 -11.16 -20.57
N VAL A 166 -0.62 -11.13 -19.64
CA VAL A 166 -0.73 -10.03 -18.67
C VAL A 166 0.52 -10.02 -17.79
N VAL A 167 1.14 -8.86 -17.64
CA VAL A 167 2.30 -8.67 -16.78
C VAL A 167 1.95 -7.68 -15.68
N VAL A 168 2.08 -8.12 -14.43
CA VAL A 168 2.07 -7.26 -13.25
C VAL A 168 3.52 -7.03 -12.86
N ASN A 169 4.06 -5.87 -13.25
CA ASN A 169 5.47 -5.51 -13.04
C ASN A 169 5.79 -5.23 -11.55
N GLY A 170 4.76 -4.99 -10.74
CA GLY A 170 4.86 -4.90 -9.29
C GLY A 170 3.49 -4.86 -8.63
N TRP A 171 3.41 -5.41 -7.42
CA TRP A 171 2.22 -5.34 -6.57
C TRP A 171 2.61 -4.79 -5.20
N LEU A 172 2.13 -3.59 -4.87
CA LEU A 172 2.34 -2.98 -3.56
C LEU A 172 1.19 -3.38 -2.64
N LEU A 173 1.54 -3.90 -1.47
CA LEU A 173 0.61 -4.11 -0.35
C LEU A 173 0.89 -3.03 0.69
N THR A 174 -0.07 -2.13 0.91
CA THR A 174 0.10 -1.01 1.82
C THR A 174 0.10 -1.45 3.27
N HIS A 175 -0.89 -2.23 3.67
CA HIS A 175 -1.03 -2.81 5.01
C HIS A 175 -1.94 -4.05 4.98
N ALA A 176 -2.08 -4.75 6.10
CA ALA A 176 -2.68 -6.09 6.14
C ALA A 176 -4.17 -6.13 6.54
N HIS A 177 -4.96 -5.10 6.23
CA HIS A 177 -6.41 -5.16 6.38
C HIS A 177 -7.08 -5.95 5.25
N SER A 178 -8.23 -6.52 5.57
CA SER A 178 -8.98 -7.41 4.68
C SER A 178 -9.44 -6.75 3.38
N ASP A 179 -9.71 -5.47 3.40
CA ASP A 179 -10.16 -4.67 2.25
C ASP A 179 -9.01 -4.15 1.36
N HIS A 180 -7.79 -4.54 1.67
CA HIS A 180 -6.58 -4.28 0.89
C HIS A 180 -5.94 -5.55 0.32
N ILE A 181 -5.87 -6.62 1.13
CA ILE A 181 -5.06 -7.80 0.77
C ILE A 181 -5.87 -9.02 0.32
N SER A 182 -7.18 -9.07 0.58
CA SER A 182 -7.92 -10.33 0.38
C SER A 182 -8.01 -10.75 -1.08
N LYS A 183 -8.25 -9.80 -1.99
CA LYS A 183 -8.32 -10.13 -3.43
C LYS A 183 -6.96 -10.40 -4.05
N PHE A 184 -5.87 -9.85 -3.51
CA PHE A 184 -4.53 -10.25 -3.86
C PHE A 184 -4.29 -11.75 -3.53
N MET A 185 -4.72 -12.18 -2.33
CA MET A 185 -4.59 -13.57 -1.93
C MET A 185 -5.41 -14.50 -2.83
N ASP A 186 -6.63 -14.09 -3.21
CA ASP A 186 -7.47 -14.81 -4.16
C ASP A 186 -6.84 -14.80 -5.56
N PHE A 187 -6.30 -13.67 -6.01
CA PHE A 187 -5.60 -13.55 -7.29
C PHE A 187 -4.41 -14.50 -7.38
N LEU A 188 -3.61 -14.63 -6.33
CA LEU A 188 -2.53 -15.61 -6.28
C LEU A 188 -3.01 -17.05 -6.35
N ARG A 189 -4.19 -17.36 -5.82
CA ARG A 189 -4.75 -18.71 -5.86
C ARG A 189 -5.35 -19.08 -7.22
N TYR A 190 -6.09 -18.15 -7.80
CA TYR A 190 -6.95 -18.46 -8.95
C TYR A 190 -6.42 -17.93 -10.28
N ASN A 191 -5.72 -16.81 -10.28
CA ASN A 191 -5.26 -16.13 -11.50
C ASN A 191 -3.74 -16.21 -11.74
N ARG A 192 -2.98 -16.79 -10.80
CA ARG A 192 -1.50 -16.81 -10.83
C ARG A 192 -0.91 -17.41 -12.12
N ASN A 193 -1.57 -18.42 -12.69
CA ASN A 193 -1.08 -19.11 -13.90
C ASN A 193 -1.29 -18.31 -15.19
N ASP A 194 -2.19 -17.33 -15.17
CA ASP A 194 -2.58 -16.54 -16.34
C ASP A 194 -1.80 -15.23 -16.45
N VAL A 195 -1.01 -14.90 -15.42
CA VAL A 195 -0.24 -13.66 -15.32
C VAL A 195 1.22 -13.91 -14.99
N ILE A 196 2.06 -12.95 -15.34
CA ILE A 196 3.44 -12.85 -14.84
C ILE A 196 3.45 -11.76 -13.77
N ILE A 197 3.77 -12.11 -12.53
CA ILE A 197 3.99 -11.12 -11.45
C ILE A 197 5.48 -11.04 -11.20
N GLU A 198 6.09 -9.88 -11.46
CA GLU A 198 7.54 -9.70 -11.40
C GLU A 198 8.04 -9.38 -9.98
N GLY A 199 7.19 -8.84 -9.12
CA GLY A 199 7.57 -8.55 -7.75
C GLY A 199 6.40 -8.13 -6.86
N ILE A 200 6.56 -8.38 -5.55
CA ILE A 200 5.66 -7.93 -4.50
C ILE A 200 6.44 -6.96 -3.62
N TYR A 201 5.87 -5.81 -3.35
CA TYR A 201 6.50 -4.73 -2.58
C TYR A 201 5.68 -4.49 -1.31
N SER A 202 6.32 -4.47 -0.16
CA SER A 202 5.63 -4.21 1.11
C SER A 202 6.59 -3.93 2.25
N ASN A 203 6.09 -3.37 3.35
CA ASN A 203 6.72 -3.42 4.66
C ASN A 203 5.62 -3.63 5.70
N LEU A 204 5.06 -4.85 5.71
CA LEU A 204 3.94 -5.19 6.56
C LEU A 204 4.41 -5.39 8.01
N ILE A 205 3.65 -4.84 8.95
CA ILE A 205 3.94 -5.02 10.37
C ILE A 205 3.84 -6.49 10.76
N PRO A 206 4.81 -7.04 11.51
CA PRO A 206 4.74 -8.42 11.98
C PRO A 206 3.65 -8.60 13.02
N ASP A 207 3.03 -9.77 13.03
CA ASP A 207 2.00 -10.15 14.00
C ASP A 207 2.50 -10.18 15.45
N THR A 208 3.81 -10.34 15.65
CA THR A 208 4.47 -10.25 16.97
C THR A 208 4.39 -8.85 17.59
N ASN A 209 4.21 -7.83 16.75
CA ASN A 209 4.04 -6.43 17.17
C ASN A 209 2.57 -6.02 17.26
N CYS A 210 1.65 -6.94 16.97
CA CYS A 210 0.22 -6.73 17.10
C CYS A 210 -0.20 -6.93 18.55
N ASN A 211 -0.75 -5.90 19.15
CA ASN A 211 -1.31 -5.99 20.49
C ASN A 211 -2.78 -6.41 20.41
N SER A 212 -3.11 -7.65 20.82
CA SER A 212 -4.47 -8.20 20.79
C SER A 212 -5.51 -7.37 21.57
N GLN A 213 -5.07 -6.43 22.39
CA GLN A 213 -5.97 -5.49 23.07
C GLN A 213 -6.58 -4.46 22.10
N TYR A 214 -5.86 -4.13 21.01
CA TYR A 214 -6.26 -3.10 20.06
C TYR A 214 -6.63 -3.66 18.68
N TRP A 215 -6.22 -4.90 18.39
CA TRP A 215 -6.29 -5.50 17.07
C TRP A 215 -7.22 -6.71 17.09
N SER A 216 -8.06 -6.85 16.08
CA SER A 216 -8.96 -8.01 16.03
C SER A 216 -8.17 -9.31 15.78
N THR A 217 -8.68 -10.42 16.34
CA THR A 217 -8.08 -11.74 16.11
C THR A 217 -8.13 -12.10 14.62
N GLU A 218 -9.17 -11.72 13.92
CA GLU A 218 -9.38 -12.00 12.49
C GLU A 218 -8.32 -11.33 11.64
N GLU A 219 -7.99 -10.07 11.89
CA GLU A 219 -6.94 -9.33 11.17
C GLU A 219 -5.58 -9.98 11.37
N VAL A 220 -5.26 -10.37 12.61
CA VAL A 220 -4.01 -11.09 12.92
C VAL A 220 -3.95 -12.44 12.19
N LEU A 221 -5.04 -13.19 12.16
CA LEU A 221 -5.09 -14.48 11.45
C LEU A 221 -4.98 -14.28 9.92
N LEU A 222 -5.60 -13.25 9.38
CA LEU A 222 -5.50 -12.93 7.96
C LEU A 222 -4.07 -12.53 7.58
N SER A 223 -3.42 -11.67 8.36
CA SER A 223 -2.03 -11.29 8.13
C SER A 223 -1.07 -12.49 8.19
N ARG A 224 -1.27 -13.44 9.13
CA ARG A 224 -0.51 -14.70 9.19
C ARG A 224 -0.68 -15.55 7.94
N LYS A 225 -1.90 -15.62 7.38
CA LYS A 225 -2.14 -16.35 6.13
C LYS A 225 -1.45 -15.69 4.96
N LEU A 226 -1.53 -14.35 4.87
CA LEU A 226 -0.79 -13.59 3.87
C LEU A 226 0.70 -13.86 3.99
N PHE A 227 1.27 -13.76 5.19
CA PHE A 227 2.69 -14.03 5.43
C PHE A 227 3.12 -15.42 4.98
N LYS A 228 2.29 -16.43 5.27
CA LYS A 228 2.54 -17.79 4.81
C LYS A 228 2.55 -17.86 3.28
N MET A 229 1.60 -17.20 2.61
CA MET A 229 1.56 -17.17 1.14
C MET A 229 2.79 -16.46 0.56
N LEU A 230 3.23 -15.35 1.17
CA LEU A 230 4.43 -14.63 0.74
C LEU A 230 5.72 -15.43 0.97
N ASP A 231 5.79 -16.23 2.02
CA ASP A 231 6.93 -17.10 2.31
C ASP A 231 6.98 -18.32 1.38
N GLU A 232 5.84 -18.80 0.87
CA GLU A 232 5.70 -19.97 0.00
C GLU A 232 5.70 -19.62 -1.51
N THR A 233 5.54 -18.35 -1.88
CA THR A 233 5.52 -17.94 -3.30
C THR A 233 6.91 -17.94 -3.91
N ASP A 234 6.97 -18.21 -5.23
CA ASP A 234 8.17 -18.06 -6.06
C ASP A 234 8.38 -16.61 -6.57
N ILE A 235 7.41 -15.72 -6.30
CA ILE A 235 7.48 -14.32 -6.72
C ILE A 235 8.49 -13.57 -5.83
N PRO A 236 9.41 -12.79 -6.41
CA PRO A 236 10.30 -11.93 -5.64
C PRO A 236 9.53 -10.99 -4.70
N THR A 237 9.87 -11.00 -3.42
CA THR A 237 9.25 -10.13 -2.41
C THR A 237 10.26 -9.12 -1.90
N TYR A 238 9.98 -7.85 -2.07
CA TYR A 238 10.82 -6.72 -1.71
C TYR A 238 10.28 -6.03 -0.47
N LYS A 239 11.10 -5.96 0.60
CA LYS A 239 10.82 -5.11 1.75
C LYS A 239 11.29 -3.71 1.43
N ILE A 240 10.36 -2.73 1.47
CA ILE A 240 10.66 -1.31 1.22
C ILE A 240 10.74 -0.55 2.54
N HIS A 241 11.64 0.42 2.62
CA HIS A 241 11.90 1.19 3.83
C HIS A 241 11.72 2.68 3.58
N THR A 242 11.33 3.41 4.61
CA THR A 242 11.16 4.87 4.55
C THR A 242 12.41 5.56 4.01
N GLY A 243 12.21 6.47 3.08
CA GLY A 243 13.28 7.22 2.42
C GLY A 243 13.86 6.53 1.18
N GLN A 244 13.54 5.26 0.92
CA GLN A 244 13.93 4.61 -0.33
C GLN A 244 13.23 5.21 -1.53
N ARG A 245 13.97 5.28 -2.65
CA ARG A 245 13.44 5.53 -3.99
C ARG A 245 13.72 4.31 -4.84
N PHE A 246 12.71 3.75 -5.49
CA PHE A 246 12.89 2.63 -6.40
C PHE A 246 12.14 2.85 -7.71
N TYR A 247 12.53 2.10 -8.71
CA TYR A 247 12.05 2.27 -10.08
C TYR A 247 11.53 0.96 -10.64
N ILE A 248 10.42 1.05 -11.35
CA ILE A 248 9.83 -0.06 -12.10
C ILE A 248 9.33 0.52 -13.42
N ARG A 249 9.88 0.08 -14.55
CA ARG A 249 9.60 0.70 -15.85
C ARG A 249 9.85 2.22 -15.79
N ASN A 250 8.91 3.03 -16.28
CA ASN A 250 8.94 4.50 -16.20
C ASN A 250 8.33 5.05 -14.91
N LEU A 251 8.10 4.21 -13.89
CA LEU A 251 7.55 4.60 -12.60
C LEU A 251 8.66 4.81 -11.59
N CYS A 252 8.59 5.90 -10.84
CA CYS A 252 9.47 6.22 -9.72
C CYS A 252 8.65 6.27 -8.43
N PHE A 253 9.05 5.50 -7.43
CA PHE A 253 8.40 5.43 -6.13
C PHE A 253 9.31 5.99 -5.04
N ASP A 254 8.87 7.02 -4.33
CA ASP A 254 9.46 7.46 -3.08
C ASP A 254 8.66 6.87 -1.91
N VAL A 255 9.30 6.10 -1.04
CA VAL A 255 8.66 5.56 0.18
C VAL A 255 8.65 6.65 1.24
N MET A 256 7.47 7.21 1.49
CA MET A 256 7.29 8.38 2.36
C MET A 256 7.16 8.01 3.84
N GLY A 257 6.72 6.79 4.13
CA GLY A 257 6.60 6.28 5.48
C GLY A 257 6.18 4.82 5.53
N THR A 258 6.51 4.15 6.62
CA THR A 258 6.15 2.77 6.95
C THR A 258 5.91 2.65 8.46
N HIS A 259 5.48 1.47 8.93
CA HIS A 259 5.32 1.23 10.37
C HIS A 259 6.61 1.46 11.20
N GLU A 260 7.78 1.41 10.56
CA GLU A 260 9.08 1.64 11.21
C GLU A 260 9.19 3.07 11.75
N ASP A 261 8.49 4.02 11.14
CA ASP A 261 8.47 5.42 11.59
C ASP A 261 7.71 5.62 12.89
N ILE A 262 6.72 4.78 13.12
CA ILE A 262 5.83 4.88 14.28
C ILE A 262 6.49 4.31 15.54
N TYR A 263 7.35 3.28 15.37
CA TYR A 263 8.06 2.69 16.51
C TYR A 263 8.91 3.76 17.25
N PRO A 264 8.88 3.81 18.60
CA PRO A 264 8.32 2.85 19.56
C PRO A 264 6.88 3.11 20.00
N GLN A 265 6.14 3.99 19.33
CA GLN A 265 4.74 4.22 19.66
C GLN A 265 3.91 2.96 19.34
N VAL A 266 2.96 2.65 20.22
CA VAL A 266 2.07 1.49 20.01
C VAL A 266 1.00 1.86 19.00
N MET A 267 0.96 1.16 17.88
CA MET A 267 -0.13 1.26 16.91
C MET A 267 -1.38 0.56 17.45
N LYS A 268 -2.54 1.19 17.24
CA LYS A 268 -3.83 0.67 17.70
C LYS A 268 -4.55 -0.16 16.65
N ASP A 269 -4.20 0.01 15.40
CA ASP A 269 -4.73 -0.74 14.26
C ASP A 269 -3.67 -0.86 13.15
N TYR A 270 -3.99 -1.63 12.10
CA TYR A 270 -3.10 -1.81 10.95
C TYR A 270 -2.99 -0.55 10.08
N ASN A 271 -3.93 0.40 10.15
CA ASN A 271 -3.96 1.58 9.30
C ASN A 271 -2.68 2.41 9.41
N ASP A 272 -2.21 2.68 10.64
CA ASP A 272 -0.96 3.41 10.86
C ASP A 272 0.29 2.65 10.39
N SER A 273 0.17 1.36 10.04
CA SER A 273 1.27 0.58 9.46
C SER A 273 1.39 0.72 7.94
N SER A 274 0.51 1.48 7.30
CA SER A 274 0.49 1.64 5.84
C SER A 274 1.82 2.11 5.28
N CYS A 275 2.28 1.44 4.22
CA CYS A 275 3.34 1.94 3.37
C CYS A 275 2.82 3.11 2.54
N MET A 276 3.23 4.31 2.88
CA MET A 276 2.88 5.51 2.13
C MET A 276 3.88 5.73 1.01
N VAL A 277 3.42 5.90 -0.22
CA VAL A 277 4.30 6.14 -1.37
C VAL A 277 3.89 7.37 -2.17
N MET A 278 4.88 8.10 -2.67
CA MET A 278 4.73 9.08 -3.73
C MET A 278 5.18 8.44 -5.03
N LEU A 279 4.25 8.17 -5.92
CA LEU A 279 4.51 7.71 -7.27
C LEU A 279 4.73 8.92 -8.18
N THR A 280 5.80 8.89 -8.96
CA THR A 280 6.03 9.85 -10.05
C THR A 280 6.09 9.10 -11.38
N ALA A 281 5.26 9.51 -12.33
CA ALA A 281 5.22 8.97 -13.69
C ALA A 281 4.89 10.09 -14.67
N GLU A 282 5.61 10.15 -15.80
CA GLU A 282 5.44 11.19 -16.82
C GLU A 282 5.41 12.62 -16.25
N GLY A 283 6.20 12.88 -15.20
CA GLY A 283 6.25 14.17 -14.52
C GLY A 283 5.08 14.46 -13.56
N SER A 284 4.09 13.58 -13.47
CA SER A 284 2.97 13.71 -12.53
C SER A 284 3.24 12.98 -11.23
N ARG A 285 2.77 13.53 -10.13
CA ARG A 285 2.95 13.00 -8.78
C ARG A 285 1.63 12.55 -8.20
N ILE A 286 1.59 11.30 -7.75
CA ILE A 286 0.42 10.64 -7.19
C ILE A 286 0.77 10.19 -5.78
N PHE A 287 0.06 10.68 -4.77
CA PHE A 287 0.28 10.26 -3.40
C PHE A 287 -0.70 9.17 -2.99
N ILE A 288 -0.16 8.05 -2.55
CA ILE A 288 -0.91 6.87 -2.12
C ILE A 288 -0.53 6.59 -0.66
N PRO A 289 -1.33 7.06 0.30
CA PRO A 289 -1.10 6.85 1.73
C PRO A 289 -1.60 5.48 2.24
N GLY A 290 -2.33 4.69 1.42
CA GLY A 290 -3.10 3.58 1.95
C GLY A 290 -4.14 4.09 2.94
N ASP A 291 -4.17 3.50 4.14
CA ASP A 291 -5.09 3.89 5.20
C ASP A 291 -4.40 4.61 6.37
N ALA A 292 -3.20 5.14 6.10
CA ALA A 292 -2.44 5.90 7.08
C ALA A 292 -3.31 6.88 7.87
N SER A 293 -3.23 6.87 9.20
CA SER A 293 -4.10 7.63 10.05
C SER A 293 -3.34 8.64 10.93
N ASN A 294 -3.71 8.76 12.17
CA ASN A 294 -3.26 9.85 13.03
C ASN A 294 -1.75 9.91 13.26
N LEU A 295 -1.12 8.77 13.60
CA LEU A 295 0.32 8.74 13.91
C LEU A 295 1.13 9.00 12.65
N ALA A 296 0.75 8.36 11.55
CA ALA A 296 1.39 8.55 10.25
C ALA A 296 1.24 10.00 9.75
N SER A 297 0.08 10.65 9.96
CA SER A 297 -0.13 12.06 9.61
C SER A 297 0.88 12.99 10.27
N VAL A 298 1.13 12.79 11.57
CA VAL A 298 2.08 13.62 12.34
C VAL A 298 3.49 13.46 11.78
N GLU A 299 3.94 12.21 11.56
CA GLU A 299 5.27 11.96 11.03
C GLU A 299 5.44 12.50 9.61
N LEU A 300 4.44 12.29 8.74
CA LEU A 300 4.43 12.75 7.36
C LEU A 300 4.53 14.28 7.27
N THR A 301 3.65 15.00 7.96
CA THR A 301 3.60 16.48 7.91
C THR A 301 4.84 17.12 8.52
N LYS A 302 5.32 16.58 9.64
CA LYS A 302 6.52 17.05 10.32
C LYS A 302 7.77 16.89 9.47
N ARG A 303 7.89 15.74 8.76
CA ARG A 303 9.07 15.40 7.97
C ARG A 303 9.13 16.15 6.65
N TYR A 304 8.03 16.13 5.91
CA TYR A 304 8.06 16.59 4.51
C TYR A 304 7.54 18.01 4.31
N GLY A 305 6.58 18.47 5.12
CA GLY A 305 6.03 19.80 4.98
C GLY A 305 5.63 20.10 3.53
N LYS A 306 6.05 21.23 3.00
CA LYS A 306 5.70 21.69 1.64
C LYS A 306 6.24 20.82 0.49
N THR A 307 7.14 19.88 0.76
CA THR A 307 7.66 18.97 -0.28
C THR A 307 6.67 17.85 -0.63
N LEU A 308 5.59 17.71 0.14
CA LEU A 308 4.52 16.73 -0.10
C LEU A 308 3.70 16.97 -1.36
N LYS A 309 3.73 18.15 -1.97
CA LYS A 309 2.88 18.52 -3.09
C LYS A 309 2.75 17.41 -4.14
N CYS A 310 1.51 17.12 -4.58
CA CYS A 310 1.20 16.14 -5.62
C CYS A 310 0.06 16.63 -6.54
N ASP A 311 -0.20 15.93 -7.63
CA ASP A 311 -1.28 16.23 -8.58
C ASP A 311 -2.55 15.43 -8.24
N ILE A 312 -2.38 14.18 -7.85
CA ILE A 312 -3.46 13.26 -7.50
C ILE A 312 -3.21 12.71 -6.11
N VAL A 313 -4.24 12.61 -5.29
CA VAL A 313 -4.19 11.96 -3.97
C VAL A 313 -5.25 10.88 -3.84
N GLN A 314 -4.85 9.68 -3.42
CA GLN A 314 -5.81 8.74 -2.84
C GLN A 314 -6.16 9.24 -1.44
N ILE A 315 -7.45 9.39 -1.16
CA ILE A 315 -7.89 9.79 0.17
C ILE A 315 -7.70 8.63 1.13
N SER A 316 -6.92 8.90 2.17
CA SER A 316 -6.53 7.89 3.15
C SER A 316 -7.73 7.25 3.84
N HIS A 317 -7.62 5.95 4.13
CA HIS A 317 -8.61 5.18 4.85
C HIS A 317 -10.02 5.34 4.24
N HIS A 318 -10.08 5.28 2.90
CA HIS A 318 -11.31 5.39 2.09
C HIS A 318 -12.10 6.69 2.32
N GLY A 319 -11.59 7.62 3.10
CA GLY A 319 -12.31 8.81 3.55
C GLY A 319 -12.95 8.65 4.93
N HIS A 320 -12.64 7.57 5.66
CA HIS A 320 -12.87 7.47 7.11
C HIS A 320 -11.86 8.35 7.87
N ASN A 321 -11.62 8.11 9.15
CA ASN A 321 -10.63 8.86 9.93
C ASN A 321 -9.18 8.50 9.51
N GLY A 322 -8.76 8.98 8.34
CA GLY A 322 -7.43 8.81 7.78
C GLY A 322 -6.48 9.94 8.17
N LEU A 323 -5.77 10.50 7.19
CA LEU A 323 -4.85 11.61 7.39
C LEU A 323 -5.56 12.88 7.90
N TYR A 324 -4.84 13.69 8.67
CA TYR A 324 -5.32 14.99 9.11
C TYR A 324 -5.44 16.00 7.94
N LYS A 325 -6.27 17.00 8.11
CA LYS A 325 -6.49 18.07 7.10
C LYS A 325 -5.20 18.78 6.71
N GLU A 326 -4.28 18.96 7.64
CA GLU A 326 -2.98 19.62 7.42
C GLU A 326 -2.12 18.84 6.40
N ALA A 327 -2.24 17.52 6.35
CA ALA A 327 -1.58 16.72 5.32
C ALA A 327 -2.15 17.04 3.93
N TYR A 328 -3.47 17.10 3.78
CA TYR A 328 -4.10 17.47 2.51
C TYR A 328 -3.79 18.90 2.08
N GLU A 329 -3.66 19.83 3.03
CA GLU A 329 -3.22 21.21 2.76
C GLU A 329 -1.79 21.25 2.19
N LEU A 330 -0.90 20.43 2.69
CA LEU A 330 0.47 20.32 2.20
C LEU A 330 0.57 19.57 0.86
N LEU A 331 -0.27 18.54 0.67
CA LEU A 331 -0.36 17.79 -0.58
C LEU A 331 -0.89 18.69 -1.71
N GLY A 332 -1.89 19.52 -1.45
CA GLY A 332 -2.43 20.49 -2.41
C GLY A 332 -2.81 19.85 -3.75
N ALA A 333 -3.36 18.61 -3.70
CA ALA A 333 -3.67 17.84 -4.89
C ALA A 333 -4.80 18.48 -5.71
N ASP A 334 -4.68 18.39 -7.03
CA ASP A 334 -5.70 18.86 -7.96
C ASP A 334 -6.86 17.86 -8.12
N ALA A 335 -6.58 16.57 -7.96
CA ALA A 335 -7.59 15.50 -7.96
C ALA A 335 -7.53 14.65 -6.70
N ALA A 336 -8.71 14.31 -6.15
CA ALA A 336 -8.86 13.43 -4.98
C ALA A 336 -9.65 12.16 -5.36
N VAL A 337 -9.13 10.99 -5.02
CA VAL A 337 -9.75 9.68 -5.28
C VAL A 337 -10.19 9.05 -3.97
N PHE A 338 -11.47 8.75 -3.87
CA PHE A 338 -12.10 8.10 -2.71
C PHE A 338 -12.45 6.65 -3.06
N PRO A 339 -11.72 5.65 -2.56
CA PRO A 339 -12.02 4.23 -2.78
C PRO A 339 -13.13 3.75 -1.81
N ILE A 340 -14.34 4.22 -1.99
CA ILE A 340 -15.48 4.03 -1.08
C ILE A 340 -16.80 3.98 -1.86
N THR A 341 -17.89 3.49 -1.23
CA THR A 341 -19.24 3.61 -1.80
C THR A 341 -19.75 5.05 -1.76
N ARG A 342 -20.60 5.40 -2.74
CA ARG A 342 -21.28 6.70 -2.77
C ARG A 342 -22.07 6.96 -1.49
N ILE A 343 -22.81 5.97 -1.02
CA ILE A 343 -23.64 6.11 0.20
C ILE A 343 -22.76 6.42 1.41
N LYS A 344 -21.65 5.68 1.57
CA LYS A 344 -20.77 5.87 2.71
C LYS A 344 -20.01 7.20 2.60
N PHE A 345 -19.61 7.59 1.40
CA PHE A 345 -19.05 8.90 1.15
C PHE A 345 -19.99 10.02 1.60
N ASP A 346 -21.27 9.97 1.21
CA ASP A 346 -22.27 10.98 1.56
C ASP A 346 -22.54 11.05 3.09
N GLU A 347 -22.32 9.95 3.82
CA GLU A 347 -22.37 9.90 5.28
C GLU A 347 -21.13 10.51 5.94
N GLU A 348 -19.95 10.17 5.46
CA GLU A 348 -18.66 10.51 6.10
C GLU A 348 -18.17 11.91 5.70
N TYR A 349 -18.32 12.28 4.43
CA TYR A 349 -17.84 13.57 3.92
C TYR A 349 -18.29 14.78 4.76
N PRO A 350 -19.57 14.91 5.16
CA PRO A 350 -20.02 16.06 5.95
C PRO A 350 -19.46 16.08 7.38
N ARG A 351 -19.06 14.94 7.91
CA ARG A 351 -18.63 14.77 9.31
C ARG A 351 -17.13 14.96 9.48
N ILE A 352 -16.33 14.52 8.49
CA ILE A 352 -14.87 14.46 8.57
C ILE A 352 -14.28 15.72 7.98
N GLU A 353 -13.66 16.57 8.83
CA GLU A 353 -13.07 17.85 8.42
C GLU A 353 -11.97 17.65 7.36
N ALA A 354 -11.16 16.60 7.48
CA ALA A 354 -10.09 16.32 6.54
C ALA A 354 -10.63 16.05 5.12
N ASN A 355 -11.75 15.33 4.98
CA ASN A 355 -12.39 15.07 3.70
C ASN A 355 -12.94 16.36 3.07
N ARG A 356 -13.63 17.18 3.87
CA ARG A 356 -14.11 18.49 3.39
C ARG A 356 -12.95 19.34 2.90
N ARG A 357 -11.85 19.38 3.66
CA ARG A 357 -10.69 20.17 3.31
C ARG A 357 -10.00 19.65 2.05
N ALA A 358 -9.87 18.34 1.88
CA ALA A 358 -9.33 17.73 0.66
C ALA A 358 -10.15 18.13 -0.58
N ILE A 359 -11.47 18.07 -0.50
CA ILE A 359 -12.38 18.45 -1.61
C ILE A 359 -12.35 19.96 -1.89
N GLU A 360 -12.24 20.82 -0.85
CA GLU A 360 -12.12 22.26 -1.02
C GLU A 360 -10.83 22.66 -1.76
N ILE A 361 -9.76 21.89 -1.60
CA ILE A 361 -8.47 22.12 -2.24
C ILE A 361 -8.47 21.58 -3.66
N ALA A 362 -9.00 20.37 -3.86
CA ALA A 362 -9.01 19.69 -5.15
C ALA A 362 -9.97 20.37 -6.14
N SER A 363 -9.53 20.53 -7.39
CA SER A 363 -10.39 20.98 -8.49
C SER A 363 -11.46 19.94 -8.85
N SER A 364 -11.18 18.66 -8.55
CA SER A 364 -12.09 17.54 -8.82
C SER A 364 -11.90 16.41 -7.81
N TYR A 365 -12.98 15.64 -7.57
CA TYR A 365 -12.93 14.43 -6.79
C TYR A 365 -13.70 13.29 -7.46
N TYR A 366 -13.27 12.07 -7.18
CA TYR A 366 -13.78 10.84 -7.80
C TYR A 366 -14.01 9.79 -6.73
N ILE A 367 -15.16 9.13 -6.81
CA ILE A 367 -15.54 8.03 -5.93
C ILE A 367 -15.54 6.76 -6.76
N THR A 368 -14.75 5.77 -6.38
CA THR A 368 -14.54 4.58 -7.21
C THR A 368 -15.80 3.76 -7.41
N SER A 369 -16.77 3.84 -6.50
CA SER A 369 -18.07 3.18 -6.70
C SER A 369 -18.95 3.81 -7.78
N ASP A 370 -18.61 5.00 -8.27
CA ASP A 370 -19.30 5.62 -9.39
C ASP A 370 -18.79 5.17 -10.77
N GLY A 371 -17.81 4.28 -10.78
CA GLY A 371 -17.11 3.74 -11.95
C GLY A 371 -15.60 3.85 -11.83
N THR A 372 -14.88 3.00 -12.53
CA THR A 372 -13.43 3.11 -12.67
C THR A 372 -13.07 4.45 -13.29
N VAL A 373 -12.13 5.16 -12.66
CA VAL A 373 -11.62 6.43 -13.16
C VAL A 373 -10.22 6.24 -13.72
N LYS A 374 -9.97 6.77 -14.92
CA LYS A 374 -8.68 6.78 -15.60
C LYS A 374 -8.10 8.19 -15.63
N PHE A 375 -6.86 8.29 -15.22
CA PHE A 375 -6.04 9.50 -15.28
C PHE A 375 -4.88 9.25 -16.27
N PRO A 376 -4.99 9.68 -17.53
CA PRO A 376 -3.87 9.66 -18.45
C PRO A 376 -2.71 10.50 -17.92
N LEU A 377 -1.48 10.01 -18.04
CA LEU A 377 -0.28 10.71 -17.60
C LEU A 377 0.55 11.17 -18.80
N PRO A 378 1.11 12.40 -18.79
CA PRO A 378 1.07 13.36 -17.69
C PRO A 378 -0.35 13.84 -17.39
N TYR A 379 -0.65 14.00 -16.09
CA TYR A 379 -1.98 14.38 -15.61
C TYR A 379 -2.45 15.73 -16.17
N SER A 380 -3.70 15.74 -16.59
CA SER A 380 -4.44 16.95 -16.92
C SER A 380 -5.92 16.71 -16.61
N ALA A 381 -6.54 17.64 -15.86
CA ALA A 381 -7.91 17.48 -15.38
C ALA A 381 -8.94 17.29 -16.50
N ASP A 382 -8.70 17.89 -17.68
CA ASP A 382 -9.57 17.78 -18.86
C ASP A 382 -9.48 16.44 -19.60
N LYS A 383 -8.51 15.58 -19.23
CA LYS A 383 -8.29 14.26 -19.82
C LYS A 383 -8.76 13.11 -18.95
N VAL A 384 -9.26 13.40 -17.74
CA VAL A 384 -9.73 12.35 -16.84
C VAL A 384 -11.02 11.74 -17.39
N GLU A 385 -11.07 10.42 -17.41
CA GLU A 385 -12.17 9.65 -17.99
C GLU A 385 -12.82 8.74 -16.92
N LYS A 386 -14.15 8.68 -16.91
CA LYS A 386 -14.86 7.59 -16.25
C LYS A 386 -15.07 6.49 -17.28
N LEU A 387 -14.55 5.30 -16.97
CA LEU A 387 -14.69 4.16 -17.85
C LEU A 387 -16.07 3.50 -17.68
N PRO A 388 -16.61 2.90 -18.75
CA PRO A 388 -17.79 2.07 -18.63
C PRO A 388 -17.51 0.87 -17.70
N ASP A 389 -18.56 0.33 -17.12
CA ASP A 389 -18.51 -0.80 -16.18
C ASP A 389 -18.39 -2.13 -16.93
N GLU A 390 -17.34 -2.27 -17.73
CA GLU A 390 -17.11 -3.39 -18.63
C GLU A 390 -17.00 -4.73 -17.90
N THR A 391 -16.37 -4.73 -16.73
CA THR A 391 -16.09 -5.96 -16.00
C THR A 391 -17.30 -6.53 -15.29
N PHE A 392 -18.29 -5.72 -14.92
CA PHE A 392 -19.52 -6.20 -14.28
C PHE A 392 -20.49 -6.87 -15.25
N GLU A 393 -20.45 -6.51 -16.54
CA GLU A 393 -21.31 -7.14 -17.55
C GLU A 393 -21.06 -8.64 -17.66
N ASP A 394 -19.80 -9.08 -17.53
CA ASP A 394 -19.41 -10.49 -17.66
C ASP A 394 -19.66 -11.31 -16.38
N PHE A 395 -19.54 -10.69 -15.21
CA PHE A 395 -19.63 -11.38 -13.91
C PHE A 395 -20.95 -11.15 -13.18
N GLY A 396 -21.78 -10.25 -13.68
CA GLY A 396 -23.00 -9.81 -13.01
C GLY A 396 -22.69 -8.83 -11.87
N LYS A 397 -23.56 -7.86 -11.72
CA LYS A 397 -23.48 -6.84 -10.66
C LYS A 397 -24.46 -7.20 -9.56
N ILE A 398 -23.94 -7.40 -8.34
CA ILE A 398 -24.79 -7.54 -7.17
C ILE A 398 -25.43 -6.17 -6.91
N GLU A 399 -26.76 -6.14 -6.75
CA GLU A 399 -27.47 -4.92 -6.40
C GLU A 399 -26.92 -4.36 -5.08
N ARG A 400 -26.53 -3.09 -5.09
CA ARG A 400 -25.92 -2.43 -3.92
C ARG A 400 -26.97 -2.25 -2.83
N LEU A 401 -26.64 -2.67 -1.63
CA LEU A 401 -27.60 -2.81 -0.52
C LEU A 401 -27.25 -1.92 0.68
N TRP A 402 -26.41 -0.93 0.49
CA TRP A 402 -25.96 -0.04 1.57
C TRP A 402 -27.13 0.70 2.25
N GLY A 403 -27.07 0.75 3.57
CA GLY A 403 -28.08 1.43 4.38
C GLY A 403 -29.36 0.62 4.64
N TYR A 404 -29.42 -0.65 4.22
CA TYR A 404 -30.57 -1.51 4.46
C TYR A 404 -30.37 -2.43 5.67
N THR A 405 -31.43 -2.59 6.46
CA THR A 405 -31.53 -3.72 7.37
C THR A 405 -31.88 -4.94 6.53
N TYR A 406 -31.03 -5.92 6.48
CA TYR A 406 -31.28 -7.15 5.73
C TYR A 406 -32.47 -7.89 6.28
N THR A 407 -33.49 -8.19 5.44
CA THR A 407 -34.53 -9.18 5.78
C THR A 407 -33.91 -10.59 5.74
N ASP A 408 -34.53 -11.55 6.41
CA ASP A 408 -34.03 -12.94 6.41
C ASP A 408 -34.01 -13.54 5.00
N GLU A 409 -35.00 -13.16 4.14
CA GLU A 409 -35.01 -13.58 2.73
C GLU A 409 -33.79 -13.03 2.00
N ARG A 410 -33.41 -11.76 2.24
CA ARG A 410 -32.28 -11.15 1.57
C ARG A 410 -30.94 -11.68 2.07
N LYS A 411 -30.81 -11.97 3.36
CA LYS A 411 -29.64 -12.67 3.92
C LYS A 411 -29.44 -14.02 3.24
N LYS A 412 -30.53 -14.78 3.08
CA LYS A 412 -30.51 -16.08 2.41
C LYS A 412 -30.06 -15.95 0.94
N GLU A 413 -30.61 -14.98 0.22
CA GLU A 413 -30.25 -14.72 -1.18
C GLU A 413 -28.77 -14.36 -1.32
N LEU A 414 -28.24 -13.50 -0.45
CA LEU A 414 -26.81 -13.14 -0.42
C LEU A 414 -25.94 -14.33 -0.05
N PHE A 415 -26.38 -15.15 0.89
CA PHE A 415 -25.66 -16.39 1.25
C PHE A 415 -25.63 -17.37 0.07
N ASP A 416 -26.77 -17.60 -0.59
CA ASP A 416 -26.83 -18.47 -1.74
C ASP A 416 -25.91 -17.96 -2.88
N LEU A 417 -25.88 -16.65 -3.08
CA LEU A 417 -25.00 -16.01 -4.04
C LEU A 417 -23.52 -16.16 -3.67
N PHE A 418 -23.17 -15.97 -2.39
CA PHE A 418 -21.82 -16.18 -1.87
C PHE A 418 -21.34 -17.61 -2.16
N ILE A 419 -22.16 -18.62 -1.87
CA ILE A 419 -21.83 -20.03 -2.15
C ILE A 419 -21.73 -20.28 -3.66
N ALA A 420 -22.63 -19.72 -4.46
CA ALA A 420 -22.63 -19.89 -5.92
C ALA A 420 -21.36 -19.32 -6.59
N ASN A 421 -20.77 -18.28 -5.97
CA ASN A 421 -19.51 -17.69 -6.41
C ASN A 421 -18.26 -18.33 -5.76
N GLY A 422 -18.40 -19.51 -5.17
CA GLY A 422 -17.27 -20.26 -4.60
C GLY A 422 -16.86 -19.82 -3.19
N GLY A 423 -17.69 -19.05 -2.51
CA GLY A 423 -17.45 -18.69 -1.11
C GLY A 423 -17.51 -19.91 -0.19
N ASP A 424 -16.66 -19.92 0.81
CA ASP A 424 -16.59 -20.97 1.84
C ASP A 424 -16.95 -20.39 3.20
N ILE A 425 -18.11 -20.82 3.73
CA ILE A 425 -18.59 -20.43 5.06
C ILE A 425 -17.67 -20.90 6.19
N HIS A 426 -16.85 -21.91 5.92
CA HIS A 426 -15.83 -22.40 6.87
C HIS A 426 -14.51 -21.63 6.73
N ASN A 427 -14.47 -20.66 5.84
CA ASN A 427 -13.33 -19.78 5.73
C ASN A 427 -13.22 -18.92 7.00
N THR A 428 -12.25 -19.27 7.86
CA THR A 428 -11.97 -18.56 9.11
C THR A 428 -11.55 -17.10 8.93
N ASN A 429 -11.62 -16.55 7.72
CA ASN A 429 -11.36 -15.15 7.40
C ASN A 429 -12.63 -14.30 7.36
N LEU A 430 -13.81 -14.88 7.49
CA LEU A 430 -15.03 -14.07 7.65
C LEU A 430 -14.94 -13.32 8.99
N PRO A 431 -14.99 -11.98 9.02
CA PRO A 431 -15.05 -11.25 10.28
C PRO A 431 -16.30 -11.61 11.05
N VAL A 432 -16.17 -11.72 12.38
CA VAL A 432 -17.26 -12.01 13.32
C VAL A 432 -18.49 -11.11 13.09
N ARG A 433 -18.27 -9.84 12.72
CA ARG A 433 -19.37 -8.89 12.41
C ARG A 433 -20.30 -9.34 11.28
N TYR A 434 -19.88 -10.30 10.45
CA TYR A 434 -20.67 -10.84 9.34
C TYR A 434 -21.24 -12.23 9.62
N GLU A 435 -20.90 -12.86 10.75
CA GLU A 435 -21.45 -14.16 11.14
C GLU A 435 -22.98 -14.10 11.16
N GLY A 436 -23.57 -13.02 11.65
CA GLY A 436 -25.02 -12.81 11.65
C GLY A 436 -25.68 -12.70 10.27
N ILE A 437 -24.93 -12.55 9.17
CA ILE A 437 -25.45 -12.61 7.80
C ILE A 437 -25.51 -14.07 7.33
N PHE A 438 -24.62 -14.91 7.83
CA PHE A 438 -24.42 -16.30 7.42
C PHE A 438 -24.86 -17.32 8.47
N GLU A 439 -25.26 -16.87 9.67
CA GLU A 439 -25.95 -17.72 10.64
C GLU A 439 -27.42 -17.90 10.22
N MET A 440 -27.69 -19.01 9.58
CA MET A 440 -29.05 -19.53 9.36
C MET A 440 -29.17 -20.96 9.87
#